data_3dfab82c1240e696552ef96a895f8009
#
_entry.id   3dfab82c1240e696552ef96a895f8009
#
_cell.length_a   1.000
_cell.length_b   1.000
_cell.length_c   1.000
_cell.angle_alpha   90.00
_cell.angle_beta   90.00
_cell.angle_gamma   90.00
#
_symmetry.space_group_name_H-M   'P 1'
#
loop_
_entity.id
_entity.type
_entity.pdbx_description
1 polymer ?
#
loop_
_entity_poly.entity_id
_entity_poly.type
_entity_poly.pdbx_seq_one_letter_code
_entity_poly.pdbx_strand_id
1 'polypeptide(L)'
;MTCMDRRKLVTLTNLCMITKGDEILVIDRQKKDWPGITFPGGHVENDESIVDSVIREVKEETGLDIQSPKLCGVKDWVNSDGSRYIVFLYTCNTFTGEIISSSEGKVSLVKREDFLKLKLSVDMDVLLRVFEDPELTEFYYQKVNEEWNIHLK
;
A
#
# COMPACT_ATOMS: atom_id res chain seq x y z
N MET A 1 39.68 5.14 12.61
CA MET A 1 38.28 5.62 12.51
C MET A 1 37.38 4.40 12.57
N THR A 2 36.57 4.29 13.62
CA THR A 2 35.52 3.28 13.69
C THR A 2 34.38 3.68 12.77
N CYS A 3 34.12 2.88 11.76
CA CYS A 3 32.93 3.05 10.93
C CYS A 3 31.71 2.77 11.81
N MET A 4 30.93 3.80 12.14
CA MET A 4 29.67 3.60 12.86
C MET A 4 28.74 2.76 11.97
N ASP A 5 28.26 1.64 12.49
CA ASP A 5 27.23 0.85 11.82
C ASP A 5 25.94 1.67 11.71
N ARG A 6 25.56 2.02 10.48
CA ARG A 6 24.36 2.79 10.17
C ARG A 6 23.18 1.94 9.73
N ARG A 7 23.32 0.62 9.81
CA ARG A 7 22.20 -0.27 9.48
C ARG A 7 21.07 -0.10 10.48
N LYS A 8 19.86 -0.19 9.97
CA LYS A 8 18.64 -0.11 10.77
C LYS A 8 17.72 -1.26 10.42
N LEU A 9 16.95 -1.72 11.39
CA LEU A 9 15.88 -2.68 11.13
C LEU A 9 14.74 -1.97 10.39
N VAL A 10 14.29 -2.59 9.32
CA VAL A 10 13.24 -2.07 8.47
C VAL A 10 12.25 -3.18 8.14
N THR A 11 10.95 -2.88 8.26
CA THR A 11 9.90 -3.73 7.70
C THR A 11 9.53 -3.21 6.33
N LEU A 12 9.64 -4.04 5.31
CA LEU A 12 9.34 -3.70 3.92
C LEU A 12 8.01 -4.29 3.50
N THR A 13 7.09 -3.44 3.08
CA THR A 13 5.78 -3.81 2.58
C THR A 13 5.44 -3.05 1.31
N ASN A 14 4.32 -3.39 0.69
CA ASN A 14 3.83 -2.71 -0.49
C ASN A 14 2.31 -2.55 -0.47
N LEU A 15 1.82 -1.62 -1.27
CA LEU A 15 0.42 -1.43 -1.61
C LEU A 15 0.33 -1.10 -3.09
N CYS A 16 -0.66 -1.66 -3.79
CA CYS A 16 -0.83 -1.42 -5.21
C CYS A 16 -2.25 -0.93 -5.53
N MET A 17 -2.36 0.29 -6.05
CA MET A 17 -3.61 0.80 -6.59
C MET A 17 -3.76 0.32 -8.04
N ILE A 18 -4.74 -0.54 -8.26
CA ILE A 18 -5.04 -1.09 -9.58
C ILE A 18 -6.27 -0.39 -10.14
N THR A 19 -6.16 0.15 -11.34
CA THR A 19 -7.24 0.87 -12.00
C THR A 19 -7.66 0.21 -13.31
N LYS A 20 -8.94 0.31 -13.63
CA LYS A 20 -9.53 -0.10 -14.91
C LYS A 20 -10.51 0.98 -15.34
N GLY A 21 -10.11 1.84 -16.27
CA GLY A 21 -10.91 3.01 -16.63
C GLY A 21 -11.12 3.92 -15.42
N ASP A 22 -12.38 4.19 -15.08
CA ASP A 22 -12.77 5.01 -13.92
C ASP A 22 -12.99 4.20 -12.65
N GLU A 23 -12.62 2.92 -12.64
CA GLU A 23 -12.77 2.03 -11.50
C GLU A 23 -11.43 1.74 -10.82
N ILE A 24 -11.49 1.55 -9.50
CA ILE A 24 -10.36 1.18 -8.65
C ILE A 24 -10.66 -0.18 -8.03
N LEU A 25 -9.69 -1.08 -8.04
CA LEU A 25 -9.80 -2.36 -7.34
C LEU A 25 -9.56 -2.15 -5.84
N VAL A 26 -10.47 -2.67 -5.03
CA VAL A 26 -10.42 -2.56 -3.58
C VAL A 26 -10.60 -3.93 -2.92
N ILE A 27 -10.08 -4.05 -1.72
CA ILE A 27 -10.30 -5.18 -0.81
C ILE A 27 -11.01 -4.68 0.43
N ASP A 28 -12.15 -5.27 0.76
CA ASP A 28 -12.83 -5.02 2.03
C ASP A 28 -12.23 -5.93 3.10
N ARG A 29 -11.23 -5.41 3.79
CA ARG A 29 -10.44 -6.16 4.75
C ARG A 29 -11.20 -6.33 6.06
N GLN A 30 -11.40 -7.57 6.49
CA GLN A 30 -12.18 -7.92 7.69
C GLN A 30 -11.30 -8.22 8.92
N LYS A 31 -9.99 -8.13 8.79
CA LYS A 31 -9.06 -8.41 9.90
C LYS A 31 -9.10 -7.29 10.94
N LYS A 32 -9.02 -7.66 12.22
CA LYS A 32 -9.16 -6.72 13.35
C LYS A 32 -8.06 -5.68 13.44
N ASP A 33 -6.87 -6.01 12.99
CA ASP A 33 -5.68 -5.17 13.10
C ASP A 33 -5.70 -3.98 12.12
N TRP A 34 -6.38 -4.12 10.98
CA TRP A 34 -6.45 -3.06 9.97
C TRP A 34 -7.70 -3.23 9.08
N PRO A 35 -8.92 -3.01 9.65
CA PRO A 35 -10.15 -3.23 8.91
C PRO A 35 -10.48 -2.09 7.93
N GLY A 36 -11.33 -2.39 6.95
CA GLY A 36 -11.90 -1.45 6.01
C GLY A 36 -11.38 -1.59 4.59
N ILE A 37 -11.85 -0.71 3.73
CA ILE A 37 -11.50 -0.70 2.31
C ILE A 37 -10.06 -0.23 2.14
N THR A 38 -9.28 -1.06 1.44
CA THR A 38 -7.86 -0.81 1.16
C THR A 38 -7.49 -1.35 -0.23
N PHE A 39 -6.24 -1.19 -0.61
CA PHE A 39 -5.67 -1.80 -1.82
C PHE A 39 -4.95 -3.12 -1.48
N PRO A 40 -4.73 -4.01 -2.47
CA PRO A 40 -3.92 -5.20 -2.24
C PRO A 40 -2.46 -4.84 -1.94
N GLY A 41 -1.83 -5.65 -1.15
CA GLY A 41 -0.43 -5.53 -0.79
C GLY A 41 -0.06 -6.40 0.41
N GLY A 42 1.21 -6.43 0.74
CA GLY A 42 1.73 -7.23 1.84
C GLY A 42 3.24 -7.06 2.02
N HIS A 43 3.86 -8.03 2.66
CA HIS A 43 5.29 -8.00 2.99
C HIS A 43 6.16 -8.41 1.80
N VAL A 44 7.33 -7.78 1.70
CA VAL A 44 8.39 -8.20 0.79
C VAL A 44 9.13 -9.37 1.43
N GLU A 45 9.20 -10.50 0.74
CA GLU A 45 9.94 -11.67 1.19
C GLU A 45 11.44 -11.55 0.89
N ASN A 46 12.27 -12.32 1.62
CA ASN A 46 13.72 -12.19 1.52
C ASN A 46 14.29 -12.53 0.13
N ASP A 47 13.65 -13.44 -0.58
CA ASP A 47 14.17 -14.01 -1.83
C ASP A 47 13.52 -13.40 -3.08
N GLU A 48 12.87 -12.25 -2.96
CA GLU A 48 12.19 -11.62 -4.08
C GLU A 48 12.54 -10.12 -4.20
N SER A 49 12.40 -9.59 -5.41
CA SER A 49 12.46 -8.14 -5.62
C SER A 49 11.20 -7.46 -5.08
N ILE A 50 11.29 -6.16 -4.82
CA ILE A 50 10.12 -5.39 -4.37
C ILE A 50 9.00 -5.46 -5.41
N VAL A 51 9.32 -5.32 -6.70
CA VAL A 51 8.32 -5.43 -7.79
C VAL A 51 7.68 -6.82 -7.82
N ASP A 52 8.47 -7.88 -7.70
CA ASP A 52 7.94 -9.24 -7.69
C ASP A 52 7.03 -9.48 -6.48
N SER A 53 7.33 -8.86 -5.33
CA SER A 53 6.47 -8.95 -4.15
C SER A 53 5.10 -8.31 -4.40
N VAL A 54 5.05 -7.20 -5.13
CA VAL A 54 3.78 -6.56 -5.52
C VAL A 54 2.96 -7.48 -6.41
N ILE A 55 3.60 -8.05 -7.44
CA ILE A 55 2.95 -8.98 -8.37
C ILE A 55 2.41 -10.21 -7.64
N ARG A 56 3.20 -10.78 -6.74
CA ARG A 56 2.81 -11.96 -5.95
C ARG A 56 1.64 -11.64 -5.01
N GLU A 57 1.71 -10.57 -4.23
CA GLU A 57 0.65 -10.20 -3.29
C GLU A 57 -0.67 -9.90 -4.02
N VAL A 58 -0.62 -9.18 -5.12
CA VAL A 58 -1.82 -8.93 -5.94
C VAL A 58 -2.43 -10.25 -6.43
N LYS A 59 -1.61 -11.18 -6.91
CA LYS A 59 -2.08 -12.51 -7.35
C LYS A 59 -2.75 -13.30 -6.22
N GLU A 60 -2.10 -13.33 -5.06
CA GLU A 60 -2.61 -14.06 -3.89
C GLU A 60 -3.93 -13.49 -3.37
N GLU A 61 -4.05 -12.16 -3.33
CA GLU A 61 -5.20 -11.49 -2.73
C GLU A 61 -6.36 -11.26 -3.69
N THR A 62 -6.10 -11.15 -4.99
CA THR A 62 -7.12 -10.77 -5.97
C THR A 62 -7.32 -11.72 -7.13
N GLY A 63 -6.40 -12.66 -7.35
CA GLY A 63 -6.41 -13.55 -8.50
C GLY A 63 -5.86 -12.92 -9.79
N LEU A 64 -5.53 -11.65 -9.80
CA LEU A 64 -5.08 -10.94 -11.00
C LEU A 64 -3.57 -11.06 -11.23
N ASP A 65 -3.19 -11.19 -12.50
CA ASP A 65 -1.81 -11.10 -12.96
C ASP A 65 -1.54 -9.70 -13.49
N ILE A 66 -0.89 -8.87 -12.68
CA ILE A 66 -0.54 -7.50 -13.06
C ILE A 66 0.78 -7.44 -13.82
N GLN A 67 0.91 -6.43 -14.68
CA GLN A 67 2.11 -6.18 -15.47
C GLN A 67 2.60 -4.76 -15.25
N SER A 68 3.93 -4.64 -15.12
CA SER A 68 4.62 -3.34 -15.04
C SER A 68 4.06 -2.37 -14.00
N PRO A 69 3.93 -2.79 -12.74
CA PRO A 69 3.52 -1.85 -11.68
C PRO A 69 4.57 -0.73 -11.57
N LYS A 70 4.10 0.49 -11.35
CA LYS A 70 4.96 1.68 -11.25
C LYS A 70 5.00 2.21 -9.84
N LEU A 71 6.20 2.41 -9.31
CA LEU A 71 6.40 3.05 -8.02
C LEU A 71 5.97 4.53 -8.10
N CYS A 72 5.05 4.94 -7.24
CA CYS A 72 4.60 6.34 -7.16
C CYS A 72 5.02 7.03 -5.86
N GLY A 73 5.40 6.30 -4.83
CA GLY A 73 5.84 6.88 -3.58
C GLY A 73 6.01 5.87 -2.46
N VAL A 74 6.14 6.38 -1.25
CA VAL A 74 6.27 5.57 -0.04
C VAL A 74 5.37 6.12 1.06
N LYS A 75 4.88 5.22 1.91
CA LYS A 75 4.29 5.55 3.20
C LYS A 75 5.22 5.00 4.28
N ASP A 76 5.61 5.81 5.23
CA ASP A 76 6.59 5.36 6.22
C ASP A 76 6.43 6.04 7.58
N TRP A 77 7.01 5.41 8.58
CA TRP A 77 7.12 5.93 9.95
C TRP A 77 8.23 5.22 10.71
N VAL A 78 8.61 5.81 11.83
CA VAL A 78 9.55 5.21 12.78
C VAL A 78 8.77 4.64 13.95
N ASN A 79 8.98 3.35 14.23
CA ASN A 79 8.38 2.68 15.38
C ASN A 79 9.07 3.11 16.69
N SER A 80 8.43 2.82 17.83
CA SER A 80 8.95 3.17 19.15
C SER A 80 10.30 2.52 19.49
N ASP A 81 10.63 1.38 18.85
CA ASP A 81 11.91 0.68 19.00
C ASP A 81 13.01 1.25 18.10
N GLY A 82 12.72 2.28 17.30
CA GLY A 82 13.65 2.90 16.35
C GLY A 82 13.72 2.22 15.00
N SER A 83 13.04 1.11 14.79
CA SER A 83 12.91 0.49 13.46
C SER A 83 12.01 1.34 12.56
N ARG A 84 12.16 1.19 11.24
CA ARG A 84 11.33 1.91 10.27
C ARG A 84 10.39 0.95 9.55
N TYR A 85 9.15 1.38 9.39
CA TYR A 85 8.19 0.67 8.56
C TYR A 85 8.05 1.42 7.24
N ILE A 86 8.20 0.72 6.12
CA ILE A 86 8.09 1.31 4.78
C ILE A 86 7.07 0.53 3.97
N VAL A 87 6.11 1.26 3.41
CA VAL A 87 5.14 0.75 2.45
C VAL A 87 5.47 1.37 1.08
N PHE A 88 5.93 0.56 0.14
CA PHE A 88 6.12 1.00 -1.23
C PHE A 88 4.76 1.10 -1.93
N LEU A 89 4.46 2.26 -2.49
CA LEU A 89 3.19 2.55 -3.15
C LEU A 89 3.33 2.41 -4.65
N TYR A 90 2.57 1.50 -5.23
CA TYR A 90 2.59 1.18 -6.66
C TYR A 90 1.23 1.46 -7.30
N THR A 91 1.25 1.82 -8.57
CA THR A 91 0.06 1.91 -9.41
C THR A 91 0.18 0.94 -10.58
N CYS A 92 -0.94 0.38 -11.01
CA CYS A 92 -0.98 -0.51 -12.16
C CYS A 92 -2.35 -0.42 -12.85
N ASN A 93 -2.34 -0.40 -14.18
CA ASN A 93 -3.56 -0.41 -14.98
C ASN A 93 -3.56 -1.53 -16.05
N THR A 94 -2.58 -2.43 -16.00
CA THR A 94 -2.43 -3.52 -16.96
C THR A 94 -2.45 -4.84 -16.21
N PHE A 95 -3.49 -5.64 -16.45
CA PHE A 95 -3.64 -6.92 -15.79
C PHE A 95 -4.48 -7.88 -16.63
N THR A 96 -4.36 -9.17 -16.32
CA THR A 96 -5.16 -10.26 -16.87
C THR A 96 -5.71 -11.12 -15.75
N GLY A 97 -6.59 -12.07 -16.08
CA GLY A 97 -7.18 -12.97 -15.10
C GLY A 97 -8.54 -12.51 -14.60
N GLU A 98 -9.08 -13.25 -13.66
CA GLU A 98 -10.39 -13.01 -13.05
C GLU A 98 -10.23 -12.64 -11.57
N ILE A 99 -11.07 -11.71 -11.12
CA ILE A 99 -11.10 -11.31 -9.71
C ILE A 99 -11.62 -12.47 -8.87
N ILE A 100 -10.81 -12.89 -7.90
CA ILE A 100 -11.14 -13.92 -6.93
C ILE A 100 -10.86 -13.35 -5.55
N SER A 101 -11.87 -13.34 -4.68
CA SER A 101 -11.68 -12.93 -3.29
C SER A 101 -10.89 -14.00 -2.52
N SER A 102 -10.14 -13.55 -1.52
CA SER A 102 -9.29 -14.42 -0.68
C SER A 102 -9.68 -14.30 0.79
N SER A 103 -8.89 -14.94 1.66
CA SER A 103 -9.04 -14.78 3.11
C SER A 103 -8.75 -13.37 3.63
N GLU A 104 -8.08 -12.52 2.82
CA GLU A 104 -7.84 -11.12 3.16
C GLU A 104 -9.12 -10.29 3.13
N GLY A 105 -10.07 -10.61 2.27
CA GLY A 105 -11.34 -9.94 2.17
C GLY A 105 -11.98 -10.02 0.79
N LYS A 106 -13.14 -9.42 0.67
CA LYS A 106 -13.88 -9.35 -0.59
C LYS A 106 -13.21 -8.34 -1.52
N VAL A 107 -12.92 -8.78 -2.74
CA VAL A 107 -12.33 -7.96 -3.79
C VAL A 107 -13.41 -7.48 -4.74
N SER A 108 -13.38 -6.20 -5.10
CA SER A 108 -14.31 -5.62 -6.07
C SER A 108 -13.70 -4.42 -6.78
N LEU A 109 -14.31 -4.05 -7.92
CA LEU A 109 -14.04 -2.80 -8.62
C LEU A 109 -15.11 -1.79 -8.19
N VAL A 110 -14.67 -0.61 -7.77
CA VAL A 110 -15.56 0.50 -7.40
C VAL A 110 -15.22 1.72 -8.23
N LYS A 111 -16.22 2.54 -8.53
CA LYS A 111 -15.98 3.79 -9.24
C LYS A 111 -15.15 4.74 -8.39
N ARG A 112 -14.21 5.45 -9.03
CA ARG A 112 -13.37 6.43 -8.33
C ARG A 112 -14.22 7.48 -7.61
N GLU A 113 -15.32 7.94 -8.20
CA GLU A 113 -16.25 8.91 -7.61
C GLU A 113 -16.93 8.43 -6.33
N ASP A 114 -17.05 7.10 -6.15
CA ASP A 114 -17.68 6.48 -4.98
C ASP A 114 -16.65 6.07 -3.91
N PHE A 115 -15.37 6.02 -4.24
CA PHE A 115 -14.33 5.50 -3.35
C PHE A 115 -14.33 6.18 -1.97
N LEU A 116 -14.37 7.51 -1.93
CA LEU A 116 -14.33 8.28 -0.68
C LEU A 116 -15.61 8.16 0.18
N LYS A 117 -16.66 7.58 -0.38
CA LYS A 117 -17.93 7.31 0.33
C LYS A 117 -17.93 5.98 1.06
N LEU A 118 -16.93 5.12 0.78
CA LEU A 118 -16.82 3.79 1.37
C LEU A 118 -16.26 3.87 2.79
N LYS A 119 -16.43 2.78 3.54
CA LYS A 119 -15.79 2.63 4.85
C LYS A 119 -14.31 2.31 4.66
N LEU A 120 -13.51 3.35 4.50
CA LEU A 120 -12.09 3.23 4.23
C LEU A 120 -11.31 2.76 5.47
N SER A 121 -10.22 2.03 5.22
CA SER A 121 -9.19 1.79 6.23
C SER A 121 -8.56 3.12 6.66
N VAL A 122 -7.91 3.14 7.82
CA VAL A 122 -7.37 4.36 8.42
C VAL A 122 -6.49 5.14 7.44
N ASP A 123 -6.82 6.43 7.28
CA ASP A 123 -6.08 7.41 6.47
C ASP A 123 -5.92 7.06 4.97
N MET A 124 -6.73 6.14 4.45
CA MET A 124 -6.73 5.80 3.02
C MET A 124 -7.16 6.97 2.13
N ASP A 125 -8.03 7.84 2.62
CA ASP A 125 -8.44 9.06 1.93
C ASP A 125 -7.26 10.02 1.71
N VAL A 126 -6.42 10.18 2.72
CA VAL A 126 -5.21 11.01 2.63
C VAL A 126 -4.14 10.32 1.79
N LEU A 127 -3.96 9.01 1.98
CA LEU A 127 -2.98 8.21 1.23
C LEU A 127 -3.27 8.21 -0.28
N LEU A 128 -4.55 8.19 -0.66
CA LEU A 128 -4.97 8.24 -2.06
C LEU A 128 -4.34 9.43 -2.81
N ARG A 129 -4.11 10.54 -2.13
CA ARG A 129 -3.48 11.73 -2.74
C ARG A 129 -2.07 11.43 -3.27
N VAL A 130 -1.30 10.61 -2.56
CA VAL A 130 0.05 10.23 -3.04
C VAL A 130 -0.05 9.35 -4.30
N PHE A 131 -1.04 8.48 -4.38
CA PHE A 131 -1.25 7.67 -5.57
C PHE A 131 -1.67 8.49 -6.80
N GLU A 132 -2.40 9.58 -6.60
CA GLU A 132 -3.03 10.34 -7.69
C GLU A 132 -2.30 11.63 -8.06
N ASP A 133 -1.55 12.24 -7.13
CA ASP A 133 -0.85 13.50 -7.35
C ASP A 133 0.64 13.24 -7.67
N PRO A 134 1.10 13.51 -8.92
CA PRO A 134 2.50 13.26 -9.30
C PRO A 134 3.50 14.16 -8.57
N GLU A 135 3.05 15.24 -7.92
CA GLU A 135 3.92 16.11 -7.12
C GLU A 135 4.19 15.54 -5.71
N LEU A 136 3.43 14.52 -5.29
CA LEU A 136 3.59 13.87 -3.99
C LEU A 136 4.28 12.52 -4.16
N THR A 137 5.25 12.23 -3.30
CA THR A 137 6.01 10.98 -3.32
C THR A 137 6.11 10.31 -1.95
N GLU A 138 5.64 10.98 -0.89
CA GLU A 138 5.74 10.42 0.45
C GLU A 138 4.53 10.78 1.31
N PHE A 139 4.05 9.78 2.04
CA PHE A 139 3.14 9.91 3.16
C PHE A 139 3.93 9.53 4.42
N TYR A 140 4.28 10.51 5.23
CA TYR A 140 5.08 10.28 6.43
C TYR A 140 4.25 10.51 7.70
N TYR A 141 4.20 9.49 8.55
CA TYR A 141 3.69 9.66 9.92
C TYR A 141 4.81 10.10 10.84
N GLN A 142 4.62 11.23 11.48
CA GLN A 142 5.50 11.70 12.55
C GLN A 142 4.78 11.64 13.88
N LYS A 143 5.36 10.97 14.87
CA LYS A 143 4.84 10.96 16.22
C LYS A 143 5.41 12.14 17.02
N VAL A 144 4.51 13.00 17.50
CA VAL A 144 4.86 14.17 18.34
C VAL A 144 3.93 14.19 19.55
N ASN A 145 4.49 14.16 20.76
CA ASN A 145 3.71 14.16 22.02
C ASN A 145 2.60 13.09 22.04
N GLU A 146 2.95 11.86 21.67
CA GLU A 146 2.04 10.70 21.58
C GLU A 146 0.95 10.80 20.49
N GLU A 147 0.95 11.85 19.67
CA GLU A 147 0.03 12.02 18.54
C GLU A 147 0.75 11.79 17.21
N TRP A 148 0.05 11.13 16.27
CA TRP A 148 0.53 10.90 14.93
C TRP A 148 0.07 12.03 14.01
N ASN A 149 1.03 12.69 13.38
CA ASN A 149 0.78 13.75 12.40
C ASN A 149 1.17 13.24 11.00
N ILE A 150 0.32 13.54 10.00
CA ILE A 150 0.56 13.15 8.61
C ILE A 150 1.25 14.30 7.88
N HIS A 151 2.32 13.98 7.19
CA HIS A 151 3.01 14.90 6.30
C HIS A 151 3.03 14.31 4.89
N LEU A 152 2.49 15.03 3.93
CA LEU A 152 2.59 14.70 2.51
C LEU A 152 3.73 15.52 1.88
N LYS A 153 4.61 14.84 1.16
CA LYS A 153 5.79 15.45 0.57
C LYS A 153 5.98 15.05 -0.88
#